data_f8715e74f6e89acb7df84a455c9c8013
#
_entry.id   f8715e74f6e89acb7df84a455c9c8013
#
_cell.length_a   1.000
_cell.length_b   1.000
_cell.length_c   1.000
_cell.angle_alpha   90.00
_cell.angle_beta   90.00
_cell.angle_gamma   90.00
#
_symmetry.space_group_name_H-M   'P 1'
#
loop_
_entity.id
_entity.type
_entity.pdbx_description
1 polymer ?
#
loop_
_entity_poly.entity_id
_entity_poly.type
_entity_poly.pdbx_seq_one_letter_code
_entity_poly.pdbx_strand_id
1 'polypeptide(L)'
;KGTLRAANQDENGQWQANIEVKQGILSAFKAGENINFSGNYEGFVDKDNLPARQFTPEEGVRLVPGGSSVRSGAYVAPGVIIMPPAYINVGAFVDSGTMVDSHALIGSCAQVGKNVHVSAASLTAVDARFLKVRDVR
;
A
#
# COMPACT_ATOMS: atom_id res chain seq x y z
N LYS A 1 -3.61 6.20 7.95
CA LYS A 1 -2.16 5.91 7.96
C LYS A 1 -1.82 4.42 7.73
N GLY A 2 -2.81 3.53 7.59
CA GLY A 2 -2.58 2.10 7.32
C GLY A 2 -1.95 1.32 8.48
N THR A 3 -2.00 1.83 9.70
CA THR A 3 -1.38 1.20 10.88
C THR A 3 -2.08 -0.09 11.33
N LEU A 4 -3.36 -0.24 10.99
CA LEU A 4 -4.08 -1.48 11.24
C LEU A 4 -3.82 -2.45 10.08
N ARG A 5 -3.18 -3.57 10.36
CA ARG A 5 -2.78 -4.55 9.34
C ARG A 5 -3.96 -5.35 8.81
N ALA A 6 -3.96 -5.58 7.51
CA ALA A 6 -4.95 -6.44 6.83
C ALA A 6 -4.72 -7.94 7.08
N ALA A 7 -3.56 -8.33 7.58
CA ALA A 7 -3.27 -9.67 8.06
C ALA A 7 -2.23 -9.65 9.17
N ASN A 8 -2.35 -10.57 10.13
CA ASN A 8 -1.42 -10.78 11.22
C ASN A 8 -1.08 -12.25 11.37
N GLN A 9 0.05 -12.57 11.99
CA GLN A 9 0.37 -13.95 12.37
C GLN A 9 -0.31 -14.27 13.71
N ASP A 10 -0.86 -15.49 13.81
CA ASP A 10 -1.33 -16.07 15.06
C ASP A 10 -0.18 -16.60 15.90
N GLU A 11 -0.49 -17.20 17.05
CA GLU A 11 0.47 -17.76 17.99
C GLU A 11 1.34 -18.89 17.40
N ASN A 12 0.87 -19.53 16.34
CA ASN A 12 1.56 -20.59 15.61
C ASN A 12 2.34 -20.07 14.39
N GLY A 13 2.40 -18.73 14.19
CA GLY A 13 3.03 -18.11 13.03
C GLY A 13 2.23 -18.22 11.73
N GLN A 14 0.98 -18.66 11.79
CA GLN A 14 0.10 -18.76 10.62
C GLN A 14 -0.53 -17.40 10.31
N TRP A 15 -0.52 -17.00 9.05
CA TRP A 15 -1.13 -15.75 8.62
C TRP A 15 -2.66 -15.85 8.65
N GLN A 16 -3.26 -14.92 9.40
CA GLN A 16 -4.72 -14.76 9.51
C GLN A 16 -5.12 -13.41 8.93
N ALA A 17 -6.14 -13.42 8.07
CA ALA A 17 -6.66 -12.20 7.49
C ALA A 17 -7.53 -11.43 8.48
N ASN A 18 -7.34 -10.12 8.54
CA ASN A 18 -8.22 -9.22 9.27
C ASN A 18 -9.37 -8.75 8.36
N ILE A 19 -10.48 -9.48 8.42
CA ILE A 19 -11.65 -9.24 7.57
C ILE A 19 -12.25 -7.84 7.83
N GLU A 20 -12.19 -7.35 9.07
CA GLU A 20 -12.72 -6.04 9.46
C GLU A 20 -11.99 -4.90 8.72
N VAL A 21 -10.67 -5.02 8.53
CA VAL A 21 -9.90 -4.04 7.76
C VAL A 21 -10.37 -4.00 6.32
N LYS A 22 -10.60 -5.16 5.69
CA LYS A 22 -11.11 -5.23 4.33
C LYS A 22 -12.51 -4.63 4.22
N GLN A 23 -13.40 -4.95 5.17
CA GLN A 23 -14.75 -4.38 5.22
C GLN A 23 -14.70 -2.87 5.41
N GLY A 24 -13.82 -2.37 6.29
CA GLY A 24 -13.60 -0.95 6.50
C GLY A 24 -13.12 -0.23 5.22
N ILE A 25 -12.21 -0.83 4.46
CA ILE A 25 -11.74 -0.30 3.17
C ILE A 25 -12.90 -0.23 2.17
N LEU A 26 -13.70 -1.30 2.03
CA LEU A 26 -14.85 -1.31 1.12
C LEU A 26 -15.91 -0.27 1.53
N SER A 27 -16.13 -0.10 2.83
CA SER A 27 -17.03 0.93 3.37
C SER A 27 -16.52 2.33 3.07
N ALA A 28 -15.20 2.57 3.17
CA ALA A 28 -14.59 3.85 2.81
C ALA A 28 -14.79 4.17 1.32
N PHE A 29 -14.55 3.21 0.42
CA PHE A 29 -14.82 3.40 -1.01
C PHE A 29 -16.29 3.72 -1.30
N LYS A 30 -17.22 3.09 -0.58
CA LYS A 30 -18.66 3.33 -0.75
C LYS A 30 -19.08 4.69 -0.22
N ALA A 31 -18.49 5.14 0.88
CA ALA A 31 -18.83 6.41 1.53
C ALA A 31 -18.20 7.63 0.84
N GLY A 32 -17.07 7.47 0.18
CA GLY A 32 -16.39 8.57 -0.50
C GLY A 32 -17.05 8.94 -1.83
N GLU A 33 -16.93 10.20 -2.20
CA GLU A 33 -17.43 10.73 -3.48
C GLU A 33 -16.28 10.92 -4.47
N ASN A 34 -16.58 10.78 -5.76
CA ASN A 34 -15.61 11.07 -6.80
C ASN A 34 -15.48 12.58 -6.95
N ILE A 35 -14.29 13.09 -6.74
CA ILE A 35 -13.97 14.52 -6.91
C ILE A 35 -12.84 14.72 -7.90
N ASN A 36 -12.76 15.90 -8.48
CA ASN A 36 -11.56 16.34 -9.20
C ASN A 36 -10.50 16.76 -8.18
N PHE A 37 -9.31 16.20 -8.31
CA PHE A 37 -8.17 16.66 -7.53
C PHE A 37 -7.55 17.92 -8.14
N SER A 38 -6.88 18.70 -7.32
CA SER A 38 -6.18 19.94 -7.70
C SER A 38 -4.68 19.87 -7.40
N GLY A 39 -3.95 20.88 -7.78
CA GLY A 39 -2.52 20.98 -7.57
C GLY A 39 -1.75 19.91 -8.37
N ASN A 40 -0.88 19.15 -7.69
CA ASN A 40 -0.05 18.12 -8.33
C ASN A 40 -0.85 16.94 -8.91
N TYR A 41 -2.15 16.87 -8.64
CA TYR A 41 -3.06 15.83 -9.11
C TYR A 41 -4.17 16.39 -10.01
N GLU A 42 -3.96 17.57 -10.61
CA GLU A 42 -4.91 18.15 -11.55
C GLU A 42 -5.17 17.19 -12.72
N GLY A 43 -6.45 17.04 -13.06
CA GLY A 43 -6.89 16.10 -14.11
C GLY A 43 -7.14 14.67 -13.62
N PHE A 44 -6.90 14.37 -12.36
CA PHE A 44 -7.26 13.08 -11.76
C PHE A 44 -8.61 13.16 -11.02
N VAL A 45 -9.38 12.09 -11.09
CA VAL A 45 -10.66 11.92 -10.42
C VAL A 45 -10.62 10.65 -9.58
N ASP A 46 -10.86 10.76 -8.29
CA ASP A 46 -10.94 9.61 -7.38
C ASP A 46 -11.70 9.99 -6.10
N LYS A 47 -11.77 9.07 -5.16
CA LYS A 47 -12.44 9.23 -3.89
C LYS A 47 -11.77 10.29 -3.01
N ASP A 48 -12.56 11.24 -2.52
CA ASP A 48 -12.14 12.34 -1.64
C ASP A 48 -11.48 11.87 -0.35
N ASN A 49 -11.96 10.74 0.20
CA ASN A 49 -11.49 10.16 1.46
C ASN A 49 -10.33 9.17 1.30
N LEU A 50 -9.87 8.89 0.08
CA LEU A 50 -8.77 7.98 -0.23
C LEU A 50 -7.71 8.60 -1.17
N PRO A 51 -7.24 9.82 -0.91
CA PRO A 51 -6.26 10.49 -1.76
C PRO A 51 -4.92 9.75 -1.77
N ALA A 52 -4.05 10.11 -2.69
CA ALA A 52 -2.66 9.69 -2.63
C ALA A 52 -1.96 10.33 -1.42
N ARG A 53 -1.07 9.55 -0.76
CA ARG A 53 -0.24 10.04 0.33
C ARG A 53 0.85 10.98 -0.18
N GLN A 54 1.09 11.99 0.60
CA GLN A 54 2.32 12.77 0.52
C GLN A 54 3.20 12.39 1.72
N PHE A 55 4.49 12.33 1.49
CA PHE A 55 5.48 12.01 2.53
C PHE A 55 6.29 13.24 2.89
N THR A 56 6.68 13.34 4.14
CA THR A 56 7.65 14.33 4.61
C THR A 56 8.99 13.66 4.93
N PRO A 57 10.11 14.40 4.96
CA PRO A 57 11.43 13.82 5.29
C PRO A 57 11.46 13.11 6.66
N GLU A 58 10.65 13.57 7.62
CA GLU A 58 10.57 13.03 8.98
C GLU A 58 9.96 11.62 9.03
N GLU A 59 9.15 11.27 8.02
CA GLU A 59 8.60 9.91 7.90
C GLU A 59 9.66 8.88 7.47
N GLY A 60 10.85 9.35 7.03
CA GLY A 60 11.95 8.48 6.65
C GLY A 60 11.71 7.60 5.43
N VAL A 61 10.68 7.88 4.64
CA VAL A 61 10.35 7.18 3.39
C VAL A 61 10.92 7.95 2.21
N ARG A 62 11.58 7.25 1.30
CA ARG A 62 12.10 7.84 0.08
C ARG A 62 11.21 7.51 -1.12
N LEU A 63 10.28 8.41 -1.43
CA LEU A 63 9.46 8.34 -2.63
C LEU A 63 10.18 9.11 -3.74
N VAL A 64 10.79 8.38 -4.66
CA VAL A 64 11.59 8.97 -5.75
C VAL A 64 10.66 9.62 -6.78
N PRO A 65 10.92 10.88 -7.22
CA PRO A 65 10.11 11.53 -8.25
C PRO A 65 10.04 10.73 -9.55
N GLY A 66 8.89 10.67 -10.18
CA GLY A 66 8.72 9.97 -11.47
C GLY A 66 7.41 9.19 -11.62
N GLY A 67 6.36 9.59 -10.91
CA GLY A 67 5.00 9.10 -11.15
C GLY A 67 4.58 7.92 -10.26
N SER A 68 5.31 7.63 -9.18
CA SER A 68 4.83 6.67 -8.16
C SER A 68 3.67 7.24 -7.36
N SER A 69 2.77 6.36 -6.90
CA SER A 69 1.66 6.74 -6.03
C SER A 69 1.46 5.74 -4.89
N VAL A 70 1.25 6.25 -3.70
CA VAL A 70 0.90 5.48 -2.50
C VAL A 70 -0.47 5.96 -2.03
N ARG A 71 -1.46 5.08 -2.00
CA ARG A 71 -2.80 5.43 -1.58
C ARG A 71 -2.91 5.59 -0.07
N SER A 72 -3.73 6.53 0.39
CA SER A 72 -4.10 6.64 1.81
C SER A 72 -4.65 5.31 2.31
N GLY A 73 -4.30 4.95 3.56
CA GLY A 73 -4.62 3.63 4.13
C GLY A 73 -3.58 2.55 3.84
N ALA A 74 -2.56 2.81 3.02
CA ALA A 74 -1.36 1.99 2.97
C ALA A 74 -0.38 2.39 4.08
N TYR A 75 0.27 1.41 4.71
CA TYR A 75 1.39 1.62 5.61
C TYR A 75 2.70 1.44 4.87
N VAL A 76 3.58 2.41 5.01
CA VAL A 76 4.96 2.34 4.50
C VAL A 76 5.87 2.76 5.64
N ALA A 77 6.74 1.86 6.05
CA ALA A 77 7.64 2.05 7.18
C ALA A 77 8.81 2.99 6.84
N PRO A 78 9.43 3.62 7.85
CA PRO A 78 10.69 4.33 7.67
C PRO A 78 11.79 3.44 7.04
N GLY A 79 12.65 4.04 6.21
CA GLY A 79 13.71 3.32 5.50
C GLY A 79 13.25 2.61 4.22
N VAL A 80 11.98 2.69 3.85
CA VAL A 80 11.48 2.18 2.57
C VAL A 80 11.87 3.12 1.45
N ILE A 81 12.27 2.54 0.31
CA ILE A 81 12.58 3.26 -0.93
C ILE A 81 11.59 2.81 -2.00
N ILE A 82 10.97 3.78 -2.68
CA ILE A 82 10.01 3.52 -3.76
C ILE A 82 10.56 4.15 -5.04
N MET A 83 10.95 3.30 -5.98
CA MET A 83 11.45 3.69 -7.29
C MET A 83 10.30 3.91 -8.29
N PRO A 84 10.42 4.92 -9.18
CA PRO A 84 9.32 5.26 -10.07
C PRO A 84 9.29 4.43 -11.36
N PRO A 85 8.13 4.31 -12.00
CA PRO A 85 6.82 4.46 -11.39
C PRO A 85 6.46 3.18 -10.61
N ALA A 86 5.88 3.32 -9.43
CA ALA A 86 5.35 2.20 -8.65
C ALA A 86 4.01 2.57 -8.04
N TYR A 87 3.19 1.59 -7.71
CA TYR A 87 1.89 1.82 -7.08
C TYR A 87 1.72 0.96 -5.84
N ILE A 88 1.37 1.60 -4.71
CA ILE A 88 1.06 0.93 -3.45
C ILE A 88 -0.39 1.24 -3.08
N ASN A 89 -1.23 0.21 -3.09
CA ASN A 89 -2.67 0.37 -2.91
C ASN A 89 -3.09 0.35 -1.43
N VAL A 90 -4.34 0.76 -1.17
CA VAL A 90 -4.95 0.87 0.15
C VAL A 90 -4.87 -0.44 0.93
N GLY A 91 -4.59 -0.36 2.23
CA GLY A 91 -4.47 -1.52 3.11
C GLY A 91 -3.17 -2.32 2.95
N ALA A 92 -2.32 -1.99 1.97
CA ALA A 92 -1.00 -2.58 1.85
C ALA A 92 -0.12 -2.23 3.06
N PHE A 93 0.77 -3.15 3.41
CA PHE A 93 1.76 -2.96 4.46
C PHE A 93 3.15 -3.26 3.90
N VAL A 94 4.03 -2.26 3.91
CA VAL A 94 5.43 -2.39 3.45
C VAL A 94 6.34 -2.06 4.62
N ASP A 95 7.08 -3.06 5.09
CA ASP A 95 7.93 -2.94 6.28
C ASP A 95 9.31 -2.35 5.95
N SER A 96 10.03 -2.01 7.02
CA SER A 96 11.27 -1.23 7.00
C SER A 96 12.41 -1.86 6.17
N GLY A 97 13.24 -1.02 5.56
CA GLY A 97 14.39 -1.44 4.77
C GLY A 97 14.03 -2.05 3.41
N THR A 98 12.76 -2.06 3.05
CA THR A 98 12.27 -2.62 1.79
C THR A 98 12.45 -1.63 0.64
N MET A 99 12.83 -2.17 -0.53
CA MET A 99 12.82 -1.44 -1.79
C MET A 99 11.67 -1.93 -2.66
N VAL A 100 10.85 -1.01 -3.13
CA VAL A 100 9.82 -1.25 -4.15
C VAL A 100 10.35 -0.66 -5.45
N ASP A 101 10.73 -1.53 -6.39
CA ASP A 101 11.40 -1.13 -7.62
C ASP A 101 10.41 -0.67 -8.70
N SER A 102 10.95 -0.16 -9.80
CA SER A 102 10.18 0.48 -10.88
C SER A 102 9.16 -0.47 -11.50
N HIS A 103 7.97 0.05 -11.81
CA HIS A 103 6.82 -0.70 -12.33
C HIS A 103 6.28 -1.78 -11.39
N ALA A 104 6.72 -1.84 -10.12
CA ALA A 104 6.14 -2.76 -9.15
C ALA A 104 4.74 -2.30 -8.71
N LEU A 105 3.85 -3.26 -8.52
CA LEU A 105 2.51 -3.06 -7.97
C LEU A 105 2.36 -3.81 -6.64
N ILE A 106 2.14 -3.08 -5.57
CA ILE A 106 1.72 -3.63 -4.28
C ILE A 106 0.20 -3.51 -4.19
N GLY A 107 -0.48 -4.64 -4.34
CA GLY A 107 -1.95 -4.71 -4.36
C GLY A 107 -2.59 -4.36 -3.01
N SER A 108 -3.90 -4.13 -3.03
CA SER A 108 -4.67 -3.86 -1.81
C SER A 108 -4.47 -4.96 -0.78
N CYS A 109 -4.24 -4.57 0.48
CA CYS A 109 -4.05 -5.49 1.62
C CYS A 109 -2.82 -6.42 1.52
N ALA A 110 -1.96 -6.27 0.52
CA ALA A 110 -0.72 -7.03 0.42
C ALA A 110 0.23 -6.71 1.60
N GLN A 111 0.96 -7.73 2.07
CA GLN A 111 1.87 -7.62 3.20
C GLN A 111 3.29 -7.91 2.74
N VAL A 112 4.17 -6.92 2.82
CA VAL A 112 5.59 -7.04 2.47
C VAL A 112 6.42 -6.89 3.74
N GLY A 113 7.28 -7.86 4.00
CA GLY A 113 8.13 -7.92 5.19
C GLY A 113 9.28 -6.92 5.16
N LYS A 114 10.19 -7.05 6.14
CA LYS A 114 11.40 -6.22 6.26
C LYS A 114 12.47 -6.64 5.26
N ASN A 115 13.26 -5.65 4.79
CA ASN A 115 14.44 -5.87 3.96
C ASN A 115 14.16 -6.66 2.68
N VAL A 116 12.96 -6.52 2.13
CA VAL A 116 12.55 -7.15 0.87
C VAL A 116 12.94 -6.27 -0.30
N HIS A 117 13.40 -6.87 -1.39
CA HIS A 117 13.47 -6.21 -2.68
C HIS A 117 12.33 -6.71 -3.56
N VAL A 118 11.31 -5.87 -3.72
CA VAL A 118 10.25 -6.12 -4.70
C VAL A 118 10.79 -5.69 -6.05
N SER A 119 11.25 -6.66 -6.84
CA SER A 119 11.92 -6.42 -8.13
C SER A 119 11.05 -5.66 -9.12
N ALA A 120 11.71 -5.06 -10.11
CA ALA A 120 11.04 -4.31 -11.16
C ALA A 120 9.96 -5.16 -11.86
N ALA A 121 8.84 -4.52 -12.18
CA ALA A 121 7.65 -5.12 -12.81
C ALA A 121 7.01 -6.28 -12.02
N SER A 122 7.30 -6.41 -10.72
CA SER A 122 6.67 -7.41 -9.85
C SER A 122 5.25 -7.00 -9.45
N LEU A 123 4.38 -8.00 -9.36
CA LEU A 123 3.03 -7.87 -8.82
C LEU A 123 2.92 -8.61 -7.48
N THR A 124 2.68 -7.87 -6.41
CA THR A 124 2.34 -8.43 -5.10
C THR A 124 0.84 -8.20 -4.86
N ALA A 125 0.05 -9.25 -4.94
CA ALA A 125 -1.40 -9.18 -4.78
C ALA A 125 -1.88 -10.13 -3.69
N VAL A 126 -2.99 -9.77 -3.05
CA VAL A 126 -3.80 -10.69 -2.23
C VAL A 126 -4.99 -11.12 -3.06
N ASP A 127 -5.13 -12.42 -3.31
CA ASP A 127 -6.35 -12.94 -3.95
C ASP A 127 -7.51 -12.81 -2.97
N ALA A 128 -8.49 -12.00 -3.35
CA ALA A 128 -9.67 -11.74 -2.52
C ALA A 128 -10.54 -12.98 -2.29
N ARG A 129 -10.39 -14.03 -3.11
CA ARG A 129 -11.12 -15.31 -2.99
C ARG A 129 -10.42 -16.30 -2.08
N PHE A 130 -9.10 -16.17 -1.96
CA PHE A 130 -8.27 -16.97 -1.08
C PHE A 130 -7.31 -16.00 -0.40
N LEU A 131 -7.61 -15.63 0.83
CA LEU A 131 -6.72 -14.83 1.68
C LEU A 131 -5.42 -15.60 1.99
N LYS A 132 -4.70 -16.02 0.95
CA LYS A 132 -3.33 -16.48 1.05
C LYS A 132 -2.43 -15.26 0.90
N VAL A 133 -1.98 -14.75 2.03
CA VAL A 133 -0.82 -13.86 2.06
C VAL A 133 0.35 -14.68 1.52
N ARG A 134 0.84 -14.35 0.32
CA ARG A 134 2.12 -14.90 -0.15
C ARG A 134 3.20 -14.04 0.48
N ASP A 135 3.96 -14.65 1.37
CA ASP A 135 5.19 -14.09 1.88
C ASP A 135 6.20 -14.07 0.73
N VAL A 136 6.54 -12.89 0.26
CA VAL A 136 7.62 -12.69 -0.70
C VAL A 136 8.89 -12.55 0.15
N ARG A 137 9.70 -13.57 0.18
CA ARG A 137 11.02 -13.56 0.80
C ARG A 137 12.06 -13.02 -0.15
#